data_b074346d0ea517226faba6fc6f93c0b5
#
_entry.id   b074346d0ea517226faba6fc6f93c0b5
#
_cell.length_a   1.000
_cell.length_b   1.000
_cell.length_c   1.000
_cell.angle_alpha   90.00
_cell.angle_beta   90.00
_cell.angle_gamma   90.00
#
_symmetry.space_group_name_H-M   'P 1'
#
loop_
_entity.id
_entity.type
_entity.pdbx_description
1 polymer ?
#
loop_
_entity_poly.entity_id
_entity_poly.type
_entity_poly.pdbx_seq_one_letter_code
_entity_poly.pdbx_strand_id
1 'polypeptide(L)'
;TLIPTPRPTRRRAALAVALTNAAVIYVFGLLVPQPDLLRTSVYAVVGVVMGGLAASVTLAAFFALSTFLDVITPFQLMELSRPTHPLFRQLLLNAPGTYHHTLLVANMAEEAAERIGADGLLARVGTYYHDIGKTARPYFFIENRAGSVNPHERLDPRTSAQIITSHVHDGLELARKHHLPAAVRAFIAEHHGT
;
A
#
# COMPACT_ATOMS: atom_id res chain seq x y z
N THR A 1 25.36 -3.43 -12.85
CA THR A 1 25.22 -3.49 -11.38
C THR A 1 25.06 -2.07 -10.87
N LEU A 2 23.82 -1.57 -10.85
CA LEU A 2 23.47 -0.28 -10.23
C LEU A 2 23.36 -0.53 -8.73
N ILE A 3 24.32 -0.04 -7.96
CA ILE A 3 24.28 -0.02 -6.49
C ILE A 3 23.13 0.92 -6.10
N PRO A 4 22.09 0.46 -5.38
CA PRO A 4 21.03 1.34 -4.94
C PRO A 4 21.61 2.36 -3.96
N THR A 5 21.58 3.63 -4.31
CA THR A 5 21.95 4.72 -3.39
C THR A 5 21.02 4.66 -2.17
N PRO A 6 21.56 4.64 -0.93
CA PRO A 6 20.74 4.59 0.26
C PRO A 6 19.83 5.83 0.31
N ARG A 7 18.52 5.61 0.24
CA ARG A 7 17.54 6.71 0.39
C ARG A 7 17.77 7.37 1.75
N PRO A 8 17.93 8.69 1.82
CA PRO A 8 18.12 9.37 3.09
C PRO A 8 16.94 9.07 4.01
N THR A 9 17.22 8.60 5.23
CA THR A 9 16.15 8.37 6.21
C THR A 9 15.40 9.68 6.41
N ARG A 10 14.07 9.63 6.58
CA ARG A 10 13.22 10.83 6.76
C ARG A 10 13.77 11.83 7.78
N ARG A 11 14.42 11.34 8.83
CA ARG A 11 15.12 12.17 9.82
C ARG A 11 16.29 12.96 9.22
N ARG A 12 17.09 12.37 8.34
CA ARG A 12 18.21 13.07 7.68
C ARG A 12 17.72 14.15 6.73
N ALA A 13 16.63 13.90 5.99
CA ALA A 13 16.05 14.90 5.12
C ALA A 13 15.47 16.09 5.92
N ALA A 14 14.73 15.84 6.99
CA ALA A 14 14.21 16.90 7.87
C ALA A 14 15.32 17.72 8.52
N LEU A 15 16.38 17.08 9.01
CA LEU A 15 17.57 17.75 9.56
C LEU A 15 18.28 18.60 8.50
N ALA A 16 18.45 18.07 7.29
CA ALA A 16 19.07 18.81 6.19
C ALA A 16 18.28 20.09 5.86
N VAL A 17 16.97 20.00 5.75
CA VAL A 17 16.09 21.17 5.49
C VAL A 17 16.20 22.21 6.63
N ALA A 18 16.14 21.78 7.89
CA ALA A 18 16.25 22.66 9.04
C ALA A 18 17.62 23.39 9.09
N LEU A 19 18.71 22.66 8.86
CA LEU A 19 20.06 23.21 8.84
C LEU A 19 20.25 24.17 7.65
N THR A 20 19.72 23.84 6.47
CA THR A 20 19.79 24.71 5.29
C THR A 20 19.04 26.02 5.56
N ASN A 21 17.82 25.96 6.10
CA ASN A 21 17.06 27.17 6.45
C ASN A 21 17.79 28.05 7.47
N ALA A 22 18.34 27.44 8.54
CA ALA A 22 19.12 28.16 9.53
C ALA A 22 20.36 28.81 8.90
N ALA A 23 21.11 28.09 8.07
CA ALA A 23 22.31 28.60 7.40
C ALA A 23 21.96 29.76 6.45
N VAL A 24 20.90 29.65 5.66
CA VAL A 24 20.45 30.73 4.76
C VAL A 24 20.11 31.99 5.55
N ILE A 25 19.32 31.87 6.63
CA ILE A 25 18.95 33.02 7.48
C ILE A 25 20.19 33.66 8.09
N TYR A 26 21.13 32.84 8.56
CA TYR A 26 22.36 33.32 9.16
C TYR A 26 23.23 34.08 8.15
N VAL A 27 23.44 33.52 6.94
CA VAL A 27 24.22 34.17 5.88
C VAL A 27 23.60 35.50 5.47
N PHE A 28 22.28 35.54 5.23
CA PHE A 28 21.60 36.79 4.89
C PHE A 28 21.63 37.81 6.04
N GLY A 29 21.53 37.36 7.29
CA GLY A 29 21.64 38.24 8.47
C GLY A 29 23.02 38.89 8.62
N LEU A 30 24.09 38.21 8.20
CA LEU A 30 25.45 38.75 8.19
C LEU A 30 25.71 39.73 7.06
N LEU A 31 24.94 39.67 5.97
CA LEU A 31 25.08 40.56 4.80
C LEU A 31 24.37 41.92 5.00
N VAL A 32 23.59 42.07 6.07
CA VAL A 32 22.90 43.33 6.37
C VAL A 32 23.92 44.33 6.95
N PRO A 33 23.92 45.62 6.53
CA PRO A 33 24.73 46.66 7.18
C PRO A 33 24.41 46.72 8.69
N GLN A 34 25.40 46.60 9.55
CA GLN A 34 25.30 46.47 11.03
C GLN A 34 24.61 45.17 11.48
N PRO A 35 25.26 44.03 11.34
CA PRO A 35 24.69 42.73 11.74
C PRO A 35 24.55 42.67 13.27
N ASP A 36 23.31 42.41 13.69
CA ASP A 36 22.99 42.11 15.09
C ASP A 36 22.88 40.56 15.24
N LEU A 37 23.90 39.99 15.88
CA LEU A 37 23.99 38.53 16.05
C LEU A 37 22.85 37.98 16.89
N LEU A 38 22.35 38.69 17.89
CA LEU A 38 21.22 38.24 18.70
C LEU A 38 19.95 38.18 17.86
N ARG A 39 19.67 39.24 17.10
CA ARG A 39 18.49 39.32 16.21
C ARG A 39 18.56 38.26 15.12
N THR A 40 19.74 38.04 14.54
CA THR A 40 19.93 37.00 13.50
C THR A 40 19.70 35.59 14.06
N SER A 41 20.17 35.32 15.27
CA SER A 41 19.95 34.03 15.96
C SER A 41 18.47 33.79 16.26
N VAL A 42 17.75 34.84 16.73
CA VAL A 42 16.31 34.75 16.95
C VAL A 42 15.57 34.42 15.63
N TYR A 43 15.90 35.10 14.53
CA TYR A 43 15.30 34.81 13.23
C TYR A 43 15.62 33.39 12.72
N ALA A 44 16.81 32.88 12.96
CA ALA A 44 17.19 31.52 12.61
C ALA A 44 16.33 30.49 13.37
N VAL A 45 16.13 30.69 14.68
CA VAL A 45 15.24 29.83 15.49
C VAL A 45 13.79 29.90 14.99
N VAL A 46 13.27 31.11 14.76
CA VAL A 46 11.91 31.28 14.22
C VAL A 46 11.77 30.63 12.86
N GLY A 47 12.77 30.75 11.98
CA GLY A 47 12.77 30.09 10.67
C GLY A 47 12.72 28.56 10.76
N VAL A 48 13.47 27.96 11.70
CA VAL A 48 13.41 26.51 11.95
C VAL A 48 12.03 26.08 12.45
N VAL A 49 11.45 26.81 13.39
CA VAL A 49 10.11 26.52 13.94
C VAL A 49 9.04 26.66 12.84
N MET A 50 9.07 27.75 12.09
CA MET A 50 8.11 27.98 10.98
C MET A 50 8.29 26.95 9.84
N GLY A 51 9.53 26.56 9.54
CA GLY A 51 9.80 25.49 8.59
C GLY A 51 9.24 24.12 9.06
N GLY A 52 9.36 23.82 10.34
CA GLY A 52 8.77 22.63 10.96
C GLY A 52 7.24 22.64 10.92
N LEU A 53 6.61 23.78 11.21
CA LEU A 53 5.16 23.96 11.10
C LEU A 53 4.69 23.80 9.64
N ALA A 54 5.34 24.46 8.70
CA ALA A 54 5.02 24.35 7.27
C ALA A 54 5.13 22.90 6.77
N ALA A 55 6.20 22.20 7.13
CA ALA A 55 6.36 20.78 6.79
C ALA A 55 5.26 19.91 7.39
N SER A 56 4.85 20.16 8.62
CA SER A 56 3.76 19.43 9.28
C SER A 56 2.42 19.68 8.62
N VAL A 57 2.10 20.92 8.26
CA VAL A 57 0.87 21.29 7.54
C VAL A 57 0.87 20.66 6.15
N THR A 58 1.99 20.71 5.42
CA THR A 58 2.12 20.08 4.10
C THR A 58 1.90 18.58 4.17
N LEU A 59 2.49 17.91 5.17
CA LEU A 59 2.30 16.46 5.36
C LEU A 59 0.84 16.11 5.69
N ALA A 60 0.19 16.89 6.55
CA ALA A 60 -1.22 16.71 6.90
C ALA A 60 -2.13 16.96 5.69
N ALA A 61 -1.88 18.01 4.92
CA ALA A 61 -2.62 18.31 3.69
C ALA A 61 -2.43 17.22 2.63
N PHE A 62 -1.21 16.71 2.45
CA PHE A 62 -0.93 15.59 1.55
C PHE A 62 -1.70 14.33 1.97
N PHE A 63 -1.71 14.02 3.26
CA PHE A 63 -2.43 12.86 3.78
C PHE A 63 -3.95 13.01 3.58
N ALA A 64 -4.51 14.18 3.89
CA ALA A 64 -5.92 14.46 3.66
C ALA A 64 -6.29 14.37 2.17
N LEU A 65 -5.47 14.96 1.30
CA LEU A 65 -5.68 14.94 -0.15
C LEU A 65 -5.57 13.53 -0.75
N SER A 66 -4.60 12.74 -0.30
CA SER A 66 -4.45 11.34 -0.76
C SER A 66 -5.68 10.49 -0.40
N THR A 67 -6.26 10.73 0.78
CA THR A 67 -7.49 10.05 1.21
C THR A 67 -8.68 10.50 0.38
N PHE A 68 -8.79 11.80 0.08
CA PHE A 68 -9.89 12.36 -0.71
C PHE A 68 -9.84 11.95 -2.19
N LEU A 69 -8.66 11.84 -2.77
CA LEU A 69 -8.46 11.44 -4.17
C LEU A 69 -8.38 9.92 -4.39
N ASP A 70 -8.56 9.11 -3.36
CA ASP A 70 -8.39 7.63 -3.39
C ASP A 70 -7.03 7.21 -3.99
N VAL A 71 -5.99 8.04 -3.78
CA VAL A 71 -4.63 7.74 -4.23
C VAL A 71 -3.96 6.82 -3.21
N ILE A 72 -3.67 5.59 -3.66
CA ILE A 72 -3.01 4.62 -2.80
C ILE A 72 -1.56 5.04 -2.51
N THR A 73 -1.19 5.04 -1.25
CA THR A 73 0.17 5.37 -0.82
C THR A 73 0.97 4.10 -0.51
N PRO A 74 2.31 4.12 -0.64
CA PRO A 74 3.15 2.99 -0.24
C PRO A 74 2.93 2.58 1.23
N PHE A 75 2.58 3.53 2.10
CA PHE A 75 2.28 3.24 3.49
C PHE A 75 1.00 2.41 3.64
N GLN A 76 -0.07 2.76 2.90
CA GLN A 76 -1.31 1.96 2.86
C GLN A 76 -1.06 0.57 2.29
N LEU A 77 -0.27 0.44 1.23
CA LEU A 77 0.11 -0.86 0.68
C LEU A 77 0.86 -1.72 1.71
N MET A 78 1.81 -1.13 2.44
CA MET A 78 2.52 -1.84 3.52
C MET A 78 1.59 -2.27 4.65
N GLU A 79 0.59 -1.46 5.00
CA GLU A 79 -0.40 -1.83 6.02
C GLU A 79 -1.28 -3.00 5.54
N LEU A 80 -1.74 -2.95 4.28
CA LEU A 80 -2.52 -4.01 3.66
C LEU A 80 -1.72 -5.32 3.49
N SER A 81 -0.39 -5.24 3.38
CA SER A 81 0.47 -6.42 3.26
C SER A 81 0.71 -7.17 4.58
N ARG A 82 0.26 -6.62 5.71
CA ARG A 82 0.46 -7.25 7.03
C ARG A 82 -0.37 -8.51 7.19
N PRO A 83 0.22 -9.62 7.67
CA PRO A 83 -0.54 -10.83 7.96
C PRO A 83 -1.65 -10.65 9.01
N THR A 84 -1.55 -9.59 9.81
CA THR A 84 -2.54 -9.21 10.84
C THR A 84 -3.74 -8.45 10.28
N HIS A 85 -3.70 -8.02 9.00
CA HIS A 85 -4.84 -7.35 8.38
C HIS A 85 -6.08 -8.29 8.38
N PRO A 86 -7.27 -7.82 8.79
CA PRO A 86 -8.44 -8.68 9.02
C PRO A 86 -8.78 -9.58 7.84
N LEU A 87 -8.83 -9.04 6.62
CA LEU A 87 -9.12 -9.83 5.41
C LEU A 87 -8.03 -10.84 5.09
N PHE A 88 -6.76 -10.47 5.25
CA PHE A 88 -5.65 -11.36 4.96
C PHE A 88 -5.59 -12.51 5.98
N ARG A 89 -5.91 -12.21 7.25
CA ARG A 89 -6.11 -13.22 8.28
C ARG A 89 -7.32 -14.11 8.01
N GLN A 90 -8.43 -13.56 7.50
CA GLN A 90 -9.59 -14.33 7.08
C GLN A 90 -9.22 -15.31 5.97
N LEU A 91 -8.41 -14.89 4.98
CA LEU A 91 -7.92 -15.76 3.93
C LEU A 91 -7.11 -16.94 4.49
N LEU A 92 -6.17 -16.66 5.41
CA LEU A 92 -5.37 -17.68 6.06
C LEU A 92 -6.20 -18.72 6.82
N LEU A 93 -7.22 -18.26 7.56
CA LEU A 93 -8.01 -19.15 8.44
C LEU A 93 -9.09 -19.93 7.67
N ASN A 94 -9.74 -19.31 6.68
CA ASN A 94 -10.89 -19.90 6.00
C ASN A 94 -10.51 -20.59 4.69
N ALA A 95 -9.46 -20.13 4.01
CA ALA A 95 -9.02 -20.66 2.72
C ALA A 95 -7.48 -20.79 2.65
N PRO A 96 -6.88 -21.65 3.49
CA PRO A 96 -5.41 -21.74 3.62
C PRO A 96 -4.71 -22.14 2.33
N GLY A 97 -5.32 -22.97 1.48
CA GLY A 97 -4.78 -23.30 0.16
C GLY A 97 -4.69 -22.07 -0.75
N THR A 98 -5.77 -21.29 -0.81
CA THR A 98 -5.79 -20.00 -1.54
C THR A 98 -4.77 -19.02 -0.96
N TYR A 99 -4.61 -18.96 0.36
CA TYR A 99 -3.59 -18.13 1.00
C TYR A 99 -2.18 -18.48 0.53
N HIS A 100 -1.80 -19.75 0.53
CA HIS A 100 -0.48 -20.19 0.09
C HIS A 100 -0.28 -19.93 -1.42
N HIS A 101 -1.28 -20.23 -2.24
CA HIS A 101 -1.27 -19.90 -3.66
C HIS A 101 -1.02 -18.41 -3.89
N THR A 102 -1.77 -17.57 -3.22
CA THR A 102 -1.69 -16.11 -3.31
C THR A 102 -0.30 -15.58 -2.97
N LEU A 103 0.37 -16.11 -1.94
CA LEU A 103 1.74 -15.69 -1.60
C LEU A 103 2.74 -16.00 -2.72
N LEU A 104 2.63 -17.16 -3.35
CA LEU A 104 3.51 -17.54 -4.46
C LEU A 104 3.27 -16.67 -5.69
N VAL A 105 2.01 -16.48 -6.07
CA VAL A 105 1.64 -15.64 -7.23
C VAL A 105 2.02 -14.19 -7.00
N ALA A 106 1.86 -13.67 -5.78
CA ALA A 106 2.24 -12.30 -5.44
C ALA A 106 3.74 -12.03 -5.61
N ASN A 107 4.60 -12.97 -5.22
CA ASN A 107 6.04 -12.86 -5.44
C ASN A 107 6.39 -12.80 -6.94
N MET A 108 5.73 -13.61 -7.75
CA MET A 108 5.92 -13.61 -9.20
C MET A 108 5.38 -12.33 -9.85
N ALA A 109 4.23 -11.85 -9.41
CA ALA A 109 3.62 -10.62 -9.91
C ALA A 109 4.47 -9.38 -9.60
N GLU A 110 5.05 -9.29 -8.39
CA GLU A 110 5.98 -8.23 -8.00
C GLU A 110 7.19 -8.20 -8.91
N GLU A 111 7.88 -9.34 -9.06
CA GLU A 111 9.06 -9.46 -9.91
C GLU A 111 8.75 -9.12 -11.37
N ALA A 112 7.62 -9.58 -11.89
CA ALA A 112 7.19 -9.28 -13.26
C ALA A 112 6.91 -7.78 -13.44
N ALA A 113 6.20 -7.16 -12.49
CA ALA A 113 5.89 -5.74 -12.50
C ALA A 113 7.18 -4.88 -12.47
N GLU A 114 8.13 -5.21 -11.60
CA GLU A 114 9.41 -4.50 -11.52
C GLU A 114 10.22 -4.59 -12.82
N ARG A 115 10.22 -5.73 -13.49
CA ARG A 115 10.93 -5.93 -14.76
C ARG A 115 10.41 -5.05 -15.89
N ILE A 116 9.13 -4.73 -15.88
CA ILE A 116 8.51 -3.84 -16.88
C ILE A 116 8.43 -2.38 -16.41
N GLY A 117 8.97 -2.05 -15.23
CA GLY A 117 8.94 -0.69 -14.67
C GLY A 117 7.60 -0.29 -14.07
N ALA A 118 6.71 -1.26 -13.77
CA ALA A 118 5.46 -1.02 -13.07
C ALA A 118 5.64 -1.06 -11.54
N ASP A 119 4.59 -0.71 -10.79
CA ASP A 119 4.62 -0.73 -9.31
C ASP A 119 4.54 -2.16 -8.77
N GLY A 120 5.70 -2.73 -8.43
CA GLY A 120 5.82 -4.08 -7.88
C GLY A 120 5.10 -4.24 -6.54
N LEU A 121 5.15 -3.23 -5.66
CA LEU A 121 4.46 -3.30 -4.37
C LEU A 121 2.93 -3.32 -4.54
N LEU A 122 2.39 -2.53 -5.45
CA LEU A 122 0.97 -2.55 -5.79
C LEU A 122 0.58 -3.90 -6.39
N ALA A 123 1.36 -4.43 -7.33
CA ALA A 123 1.13 -5.74 -7.93
C ALA A 123 1.10 -6.85 -6.87
N ARG A 124 2.06 -6.86 -5.95
CA ARG A 124 2.12 -7.80 -4.83
C ARG A 124 0.88 -7.71 -3.95
N VAL A 125 0.55 -6.50 -3.47
CA VAL A 125 -0.56 -6.31 -2.54
C VAL A 125 -1.90 -6.55 -3.23
N GLY A 126 -2.09 -6.11 -4.46
CA GLY A 126 -3.27 -6.42 -5.26
C GLY A 126 -3.50 -7.92 -5.40
N THR A 127 -2.41 -8.65 -5.67
CA THR A 127 -2.44 -10.11 -5.76
C THR A 127 -2.78 -10.78 -4.43
N TYR A 128 -2.41 -10.22 -3.28
CA TYR A 128 -2.83 -10.78 -1.98
C TYR A 128 -4.34 -10.86 -1.81
N TYR A 129 -5.09 -10.00 -2.47
CA TYR A 129 -6.54 -9.91 -2.33
C TYR A 129 -7.33 -10.40 -3.55
N HIS A 130 -6.67 -10.74 -4.67
CA HIS A 130 -7.38 -11.06 -5.92
C HIS A 130 -8.44 -12.16 -5.75
N ASP A 131 -8.16 -13.14 -4.91
CA ASP A 131 -8.96 -14.33 -4.67
C ASP A 131 -9.66 -14.35 -3.30
N ILE A 132 -9.78 -13.20 -2.62
CA ILE A 132 -10.35 -13.10 -1.26
C ILE A 132 -11.79 -13.63 -1.19
N GLY A 133 -12.55 -13.55 -2.27
CA GLY A 133 -13.91 -14.03 -2.34
C GLY A 133 -14.06 -15.55 -2.22
N LYS A 134 -13.00 -16.32 -2.46
CA LYS A 134 -12.98 -17.76 -2.23
C LYS A 134 -13.20 -18.12 -0.75
N THR A 135 -12.97 -17.17 0.16
CA THR A 135 -13.25 -17.34 1.61
C THR A 135 -14.73 -17.52 1.95
N ALA A 136 -15.64 -17.14 1.04
CA ALA A 136 -17.08 -17.32 1.22
C ALA A 136 -17.49 -18.80 1.10
N ARG A 137 -16.86 -19.53 0.18
CA ARG A 137 -17.16 -20.95 -0.11
C ARG A 137 -15.87 -21.73 -0.40
N PRO A 138 -14.90 -21.79 0.54
CA PRO A 138 -13.55 -22.25 0.27
C PRO A 138 -13.48 -23.67 -0.25
N TYR A 139 -14.35 -24.55 0.21
CA TYR A 139 -14.39 -25.94 -0.11
C TYR A 139 -14.82 -26.29 -1.57
N PHE A 140 -15.34 -25.33 -2.30
CA PHE A 140 -15.56 -25.47 -3.73
C PHE A 140 -14.27 -25.31 -4.55
N PHE A 141 -13.21 -24.79 -3.98
CA PHE A 141 -11.94 -24.57 -4.67
C PHE A 141 -10.92 -25.66 -4.29
N ILE A 142 -10.33 -26.29 -5.33
CA ILE A 142 -9.52 -27.49 -5.18
C ILE A 142 -8.36 -27.34 -4.21
N GLU A 143 -7.74 -26.18 -4.21
CA GLU A 143 -6.60 -25.84 -3.36
C GLU A 143 -6.94 -25.85 -1.86
N ASN A 144 -8.22 -25.73 -1.50
CA ASN A 144 -8.68 -25.74 -0.10
C ASN A 144 -9.27 -27.09 0.33
N ARG A 145 -9.32 -28.09 -0.55
CA ARG A 145 -10.01 -29.37 -0.30
C ARG A 145 -9.11 -30.49 0.22
N ALA A 146 -8.16 -30.35 0.94
CA ALA A 146 -7.33 -31.37 1.61
C ALA A 146 -7.77 -32.87 1.40
N GLY A 147 -8.00 -33.28 0.12
CA GLY A 147 -8.37 -34.66 -0.21
C GLY A 147 -9.87 -35.02 -0.04
N SER A 148 -10.75 -34.07 0.25
CA SER A 148 -12.19 -34.32 0.37
C SER A 148 -12.88 -34.53 -1.00
N VAL A 149 -14.08 -35.14 -0.96
CA VAL A 149 -14.92 -35.35 -2.16
C VAL A 149 -15.18 -34.02 -2.88
N ASN A 150 -15.13 -34.06 -4.21
CA ASN A 150 -15.39 -32.89 -5.05
C ASN A 150 -16.89 -32.51 -5.01
N PRO A 151 -17.29 -31.36 -4.42
CA PRO A 151 -18.69 -30.97 -4.33
C PRO A 151 -19.33 -30.72 -5.72
N HIS A 152 -18.51 -30.37 -6.71
CA HIS A 152 -18.98 -30.11 -8.09
C HIS A 152 -19.51 -31.36 -8.78
N GLU A 153 -19.14 -32.58 -8.37
CA GLU A 153 -19.63 -33.81 -8.93
C GLU A 153 -21.15 -34.05 -8.70
N ARG A 154 -21.69 -33.34 -7.69
CA ARG A 154 -23.12 -33.43 -7.33
C ARG A 154 -23.95 -32.25 -7.81
N LEU A 155 -23.34 -31.33 -8.56
CA LEU A 155 -23.99 -30.13 -9.07
C LEU A 155 -24.17 -30.24 -10.59
N ASP A 156 -25.18 -29.56 -11.09
CA ASP A 156 -25.27 -29.33 -12.53
C ASP A 156 -24.17 -28.37 -12.98
N PRO A 157 -23.72 -28.47 -14.24
CA PRO A 157 -22.56 -27.67 -14.72
C PRO A 157 -22.76 -26.16 -14.61
N ARG A 158 -23.96 -25.65 -14.76
CA ARG A 158 -24.28 -24.23 -14.70
C ARG A 158 -24.14 -23.71 -13.27
N THR A 159 -24.72 -24.42 -12.31
CA THR A 159 -24.57 -24.08 -10.86
C THR A 159 -23.12 -24.16 -10.44
N SER A 160 -22.37 -25.17 -10.87
CA SER A 160 -20.95 -25.32 -10.63
C SER A 160 -20.15 -24.11 -11.15
N ALA A 161 -20.38 -23.69 -12.39
CA ALA A 161 -19.73 -22.52 -12.98
C ALA A 161 -20.09 -21.22 -12.22
N GLN A 162 -21.37 -21.05 -11.85
CA GLN A 162 -21.81 -19.89 -11.08
C GLN A 162 -21.11 -19.78 -9.72
N ILE A 163 -20.93 -20.89 -9.03
CA ILE A 163 -20.20 -20.90 -7.74
C ILE A 163 -18.75 -20.50 -7.94
N ILE A 164 -18.09 -21.01 -8.98
CA ILE A 164 -16.70 -20.67 -9.27
C ILE A 164 -16.57 -19.18 -9.61
N THR A 165 -17.39 -18.68 -10.52
CA THR A 165 -17.29 -17.28 -10.98
C THR A 165 -17.75 -16.26 -9.93
N SER A 166 -18.62 -16.66 -8.99
CA SER A 166 -19.13 -15.75 -7.95
C SER A 166 -18.07 -15.24 -6.98
N HIS A 167 -16.87 -15.88 -6.91
CA HIS A 167 -15.82 -15.41 -5.99
C HIS A 167 -15.34 -13.98 -6.31
N VAL A 168 -15.41 -13.55 -7.57
CA VAL A 168 -15.10 -12.17 -7.96
C VAL A 168 -16.07 -11.19 -7.30
N HIS A 169 -17.36 -11.47 -7.42
CA HIS A 169 -18.42 -10.65 -6.81
C HIS A 169 -18.31 -10.65 -5.27
N ASP A 170 -18.19 -11.84 -4.67
CA ASP A 170 -18.05 -12.03 -3.23
C ASP A 170 -16.78 -11.29 -2.72
N GLY A 171 -15.69 -11.36 -3.49
CA GLY A 171 -14.44 -10.66 -3.20
C GLY A 171 -14.58 -9.14 -3.24
N LEU A 172 -15.26 -8.60 -4.23
CA LEU A 172 -15.53 -7.17 -4.34
C LEU A 172 -16.42 -6.66 -3.20
N GLU A 173 -17.41 -7.45 -2.78
CA GLU A 173 -18.26 -7.13 -1.64
C GLU A 173 -17.45 -7.06 -0.33
N LEU A 174 -16.61 -8.08 -0.07
CA LEU A 174 -15.69 -8.09 1.07
C LEU A 174 -14.72 -6.91 1.03
N ALA A 175 -14.15 -6.60 -0.13
CA ALA A 175 -13.22 -5.50 -0.31
C ALA A 175 -13.87 -4.13 -0.01
N ARG A 176 -15.11 -3.92 -0.45
CA ARG A 176 -15.87 -2.70 -0.13
C ARG A 176 -16.18 -2.61 1.36
N LYS A 177 -16.63 -3.70 1.97
CA LYS A 177 -16.92 -3.77 3.41
C LYS A 177 -15.73 -3.43 4.29
N HIS A 178 -14.53 -3.80 3.83
CA HIS A 178 -13.27 -3.54 4.54
C HIS A 178 -12.50 -2.33 3.99
N HIS A 179 -13.15 -1.49 3.18
CA HIS A 179 -12.60 -0.25 2.64
C HIS A 179 -11.27 -0.41 1.91
N LEU A 180 -11.08 -1.52 1.17
CA LEU A 180 -9.89 -1.66 0.34
C LEU A 180 -9.88 -0.56 -0.75
N PRO A 181 -8.71 0.05 -1.03
CA PRO A 181 -8.55 1.06 -2.07
C PRO A 181 -8.99 0.58 -3.46
N ALA A 182 -9.45 1.49 -4.31
CA ALA A 182 -9.91 1.16 -5.67
C ALA A 182 -8.86 0.41 -6.48
N ALA A 183 -7.58 0.82 -6.39
CA ALA A 183 -6.48 0.16 -7.07
C ALA A 183 -6.32 -1.32 -6.68
N VAL A 184 -6.54 -1.70 -5.41
CA VAL A 184 -6.50 -3.10 -4.96
C VAL A 184 -7.76 -3.85 -5.40
N ARG A 185 -8.93 -3.19 -5.38
CA ARG A 185 -10.19 -3.78 -5.85
C ARG A 185 -10.17 -4.11 -7.34
N ALA A 186 -9.41 -3.36 -8.15
CA ALA A 186 -9.23 -3.64 -9.57
C ALA A 186 -8.61 -5.03 -9.80
N PHE A 187 -7.64 -5.45 -8.98
CA PHE A 187 -7.08 -6.80 -9.05
C PHE A 187 -8.13 -7.89 -8.82
N ILE A 188 -9.09 -7.67 -7.91
CA ILE A 188 -10.19 -8.61 -7.68
C ILE A 188 -11.12 -8.65 -8.89
N ALA A 189 -11.42 -7.49 -9.50
CA ALA A 189 -12.34 -7.42 -10.62
C ALA A 189 -11.75 -7.99 -11.92
N GLU A 190 -10.45 -7.79 -12.16
CA GLU A 190 -9.85 -7.92 -13.50
C GLU A 190 -8.93 -9.13 -13.66
N HIS A 191 -8.63 -9.89 -12.58
CA HIS A 191 -7.66 -10.99 -12.64
C HIS A 191 -8.06 -12.14 -13.60
N HIS A 192 -9.31 -12.21 -14.03
CA HIS A 192 -9.78 -13.12 -15.07
C HIS A 192 -9.85 -12.47 -16.46
N GLY A 193 -9.36 -11.24 -16.64
CA GLY A 193 -9.28 -10.57 -17.93
C GLY A 193 -10.60 -9.97 -18.43
N THR A 194 -11.53 -9.64 -17.53
CA THR A 194 -12.83 -9.04 -17.86
C THR A 194 -12.98 -7.65 -17.27
#